data_fe0004932e6f8bd72a87c334e4fa31b3
#
_entry.id   fe0004932e6f8bd72a87c334e4fa31b3
#
_cell.length_a   1.000
_cell.length_b   1.000
_cell.length_c   1.000
_cell.angle_alpha   90.00
_cell.angle_beta   90.00
_cell.angle_gamma   90.00
#
_symmetry.space_group_name_H-M   'P 1'
#
loop_
_entity.id
_entity.type
_entity.pdbx_description
1 polymer ?
#
loop_
_entity_poly.entity_id
_entity_poly.type
_entity_poly.pdbx_seq_one_letter_code
_entity_poly.pdbx_strand_id
1 'polypeptide(L)'
;ITAQTNFGNGYPERNQPTGGFSYNYDKCAVHSDAEAIAAQEKYIAALVRHVNSYTGYAYKDDPYIVGFEINNEPCHPGTVAETRTYINKRLSALKRAANRKPLCYNVSHNQHVGEAYYDTAVQGTTYQWYPVGLVSGHARKGNFLPAVDRYDIPFSNLKGFNKKARLVYEFDPADNLYSYLYPATVRTFRSAGFQWITQFAYDPIDMAAYNTEYQTHYLNVAYTPNKALGLMIAAEVAQKVGRGESFGGYPADTLFNDFRVSYVQDLSELNDGEKFYYSNTTQTLPKDVSRLRAIAGCGSSPVVRYEGTGA
;
A
#
# COMPACT_ATOMS: atom_id res chain seq x y z
N ILE A 1 8.82 4.17 6.44
CA ILE A 1 9.89 3.22 6.06
C ILE A 1 9.63 1.89 6.74
N THR A 2 9.69 0.81 5.98
CA THR A 2 9.57 -0.57 6.48
C THR A 2 10.96 -1.16 6.70
N ALA A 3 11.20 -1.73 7.88
CA ALA A 3 12.44 -2.41 8.20
C ALA A 3 12.36 -3.88 7.74
N GLN A 4 12.70 -4.13 6.51
CA GLN A 4 12.75 -5.48 5.97
C GLN A 4 14.01 -6.20 6.44
N THR A 5 13.85 -7.33 7.10
CA THR A 5 14.95 -8.09 7.68
C THR A 5 15.20 -9.44 7.04
N ASN A 6 14.24 -9.95 6.27
CA ASN A 6 14.37 -11.22 5.58
C ASN A 6 13.46 -11.26 4.35
N PHE A 7 13.99 -11.66 3.21
CA PHE A 7 13.23 -11.89 1.97
C PHE A 7 12.71 -13.33 1.84
N GLY A 8 13.06 -14.22 2.76
CA GLY A 8 12.78 -15.64 2.66
C GLY A 8 13.52 -16.32 1.50
N ASN A 9 13.44 -17.62 1.42
CA ASN A 9 13.87 -18.44 0.26
C ASN A 9 15.28 -18.15 -0.31
N GLY A 10 16.22 -17.63 0.51
CA GLY A 10 17.56 -17.31 0.05
C GLY A 10 17.68 -16.12 -0.91
N TYR A 11 16.66 -15.26 -0.99
CA TYR A 11 16.75 -14.02 -1.74
C TYR A 11 17.52 -12.96 -0.93
N PRO A 12 18.47 -12.23 -1.48
CA PRO A 12 18.99 -12.25 -2.85
C PRO A 12 20.07 -13.31 -3.13
N GLU A 13 20.38 -14.18 -2.17
CA GLU A 13 21.49 -15.14 -2.24
C GLU A 13 21.15 -16.36 -3.11
N ARG A 14 20.46 -16.16 -4.20
CA ARG A 14 20.12 -17.22 -5.14
C ARG A 14 21.32 -18.04 -5.54
N ASN A 15 21.19 -19.35 -5.41
CA ASN A 15 22.14 -20.34 -5.93
C ASN A 15 23.55 -20.27 -5.35
N GLN A 16 23.82 -19.42 -4.36
CA GLN A 16 25.12 -19.30 -3.73
C GLN A 16 25.00 -19.21 -2.20
N PRO A 17 25.66 -20.09 -1.45
CA PRO A 17 25.77 -19.98 -0.02
C PRO A 17 26.65 -18.78 0.33
N THR A 18 26.06 -17.66 0.74
CA THR A 18 26.79 -16.43 1.05
C THR A 18 27.06 -16.27 2.53
N GLY A 19 26.43 -17.12 3.39
CA GLY A 19 26.45 -16.94 4.84
C GLY A 19 25.67 -15.72 5.33
N GLY A 20 24.89 -15.06 4.43
CA GLY A 20 24.05 -13.93 4.79
C GLY A 20 22.87 -14.32 5.68
N PHE A 21 22.22 -13.31 6.26
CA PHE A 21 21.10 -13.51 7.19
C PHE A 21 19.94 -14.32 6.57
N SER A 22 19.52 -13.97 5.35
CA SER A 22 18.42 -14.66 4.64
C SER A 22 18.80 -16.08 4.21
N TYR A 23 20.07 -16.39 4.08
CA TYR A 23 20.56 -17.74 3.81
C TYR A 23 20.50 -18.63 5.06
N ASN A 24 20.85 -18.08 6.23
CA ASN A 24 20.95 -18.83 7.47
C ASN A 24 19.60 -19.04 8.16
N TYR A 25 18.63 -18.14 7.93
CA TYR A 25 17.34 -18.15 8.60
C TYR A 25 16.21 -18.02 7.60
N ASP A 26 15.25 -18.94 7.63
CA ASP A 26 14.02 -18.82 6.86
C ASP A 26 13.08 -17.73 7.42
N LYS A 27 12.05 -17.40 6.67
CA LYS A 27 11.08 -16.33 6.98
C LYS A 27 10.40 -16.51 8.35
N CYS A 28 10.19 -17.72 8.82
CA CYS A 28 9.53 -17.98 10.10
C CYS A 28 10.55 -18.09 11.26
N ALA A 29 11.70 -18.75 11.02
CA ALA A 29 12.76 -18.93 12.03
C ALA A 29 13.26 -17.61 12.59
N VAL A 30 13.32 -16.55 11.78
CA VAL A 30 13.76 -15.21 12.23
C VAL A 30 12.91 -14.62 13.36
N HIS A 31 11.71 -15.15 13.59
CA HIS A 31 10.79 -14.67 14.64
C HIS A 31 10.89 -15.48 15.94
N SER A 32 11.58 -16.60 15.94
CA SER A 32 11.71 -17.50 17.08
C SER A 32 13.16 -17.78 17.49
N ASP A 33 14.10 -17.76 16.56
CA ASP A 33 15.52 -17.98 16.84
C ASP A 33 16.13 -16.78 17.58
N ALA A 34 16.85 -17.07 18.68
CA ALA A 34 17.39 -16.05 19.57
C ALA A 34 18.50 -15.21 18.93
N GLU A 35 19.37 -15.83 18.12
CA GLU A 35 20.47 -15.14 17.44
C GLU A 35 19.93 -14.29 16.30
N ALA A 36 18.96 -14.82 15.54
CA ALA A 36 18.28 -14.07 14.50
C ALA A 36 17.55 -12.84 15.06
N ILE A 37 16.87 -12.97 16.19
CA ILE A 37 16.22 -11.85 16.87
C ILE A 37 17.23 -10.80 17.31
N ALA A 38 18.36 -11.23 17.90
CA ALA A 38 19.42 -10.31 18.32
C ALA A 38 20.08 -9.58 17.14
N ALA A 39 20.27 -10.27 16.01
CA ALA A 39 20.77 -9.66 14.78
C ALA A 39 19.79 -8.60 14.25
N GLN A 40 18.49 -8.89 14.25
CA GLN A 40 17.45 -7.94 13.85
C GLN A 40 17.37 -6.72 14.79
N GLU A 41 17.57 -6.88 16.10
CA GLU A 41 17.63 -5.74 17.02
C GLU A 41 18.78 -4.78 16.67
N LYS A 42 19.95 -5.33 16.32
CA LYS A 42 21.11 -4.54 15.86
C LYS A 42 20.81 -3.84 14.54
N TYR A 43 20.24 -4.58 13.59
CA TYR A 43 19.89 -4.03 12.28
C TYR A 43 18.91 -2.87 12.38
N ILE A 44 17.78 -3.03 13.08
CA ILE A 44 16.77 -1.96 13.16
C ILE A 44 17.29 -0.73 13.90
N ALA A 45 18.16 -0.92 14.90
CA ALA A 45 18.80 0.19 15.59
C ALA A 45 19.80 0.94 14.68
N ALA A 46 20.54 0.21 13.83
CA ALA A 46 21.42 0.80 12.82
C ALA A 46 20.61 1.54 11.73
N LEU A 47 19.52 0.93 11.23
CA LEU A 47 18.66 1.52 10.21
C LEU A 47 18.16 2.90 10.64
N VAL A 48 17.58 3.04 11.83
CA VAL A 48 17.01 4.33 12.25
C VAL A 48 18.07 5.40 12.52
N ARG A 49 19.31 4.98 12.81
CA ARG A 49 20.48 5.88 12.98
C ARG A 49 21.21 6.18 11.68
N HIS A 50 20.91 5.44 10.61
CA HIS A 50 21.56 5.67 9.33
C HIS A 50 21.34 7.11 8.86
N VAL A 51 22.43 7.77 8.53
CA VAL A 51 22.40 9.14 7.99
C VAL A 51 22.28 9.04 6.47
N ASN A 52 21.21 9.60 5.93
CA ASN A 52 21.03 9.72 4.50
C ASN A 52 22.05 10.72 3.93
N SER A 53 22.92 10.27 3.04
CA SER A 53 23.99 11.08 2.46
C SER A 53 23.48 12.27 1.64
N TYR A 54 22.25 12.23 1.14
CA TYR A 54 21.65 13.32 0.37
C TYR A 54 21.01 14.40 1.24
N THR A 55 20.42 14.02 2.38
CA THR A 55 19.71 14.95 3.26
C THR A 55 20.51 15.35 4.49
N GLY A 56 21.52 14.57 4.86
CA GLY A 56 22.32 14.77 6.09
C GLY A 56 21.57 14.41 7.38
N TYR A 57 20.31 13.96 7.31
CA TYR A 57 19.54 13.56 8.49
C TYR A 57 19.67 12.07 8.77
N ALA A 58 19.74 11.69 10.05
CA ALA A 58 19.46 10.32 10.43
C ALA A 58 17.97 10.01 10.21
N TYR A 59 17.63 8.78 9.78
CA TYR A 59 16.23 8.43 9.48
C TYR A 59 15.28 8.71 10.66
N LYS A 60 15.71 8.49 11.89
CA LYS A 60 14.93 8.82 13.09
C LYS A 60 14.66 10.32 13.28
N ASP A 61 15.48 11.18 12.70
CA ASP A 61 15.41 12.65 12.84
C ASP A 61 14.92 13.34 11.56
N ASP A 62 14.81 12.63 10.44
CA ASP A 62 14.37 13.16 9.15
C ASP A 62 12.89 13.61 9.22
N PRO A 63 12.58 14.90 9.02
CA PRO A 63 11.21 15.42 9.15
C PRO A 63 10.22 14.82 8.14
N TYR A 64 10.70 14.27 7.03
CA TYR A 64 9.86 13.66 6.00
C TYR A 64 9.54 12.19 6.27
N ILE A 65 10.21 11.55 7.21
CA ILE A 65 9.87 10.19 7.66
C ILE A 65 8.87 10.29 8.80
N VAL A 66 7.61 9.94 8.53
CA VAL A 66 6.52 10.05 9.48
C VAL A 66 6.44 8.90 10.49
N GLY A 67 7.03 7.74 10.17
CA GLY A 67 7.04 6.57 11.04
C GLY A 67 7.82 5.40 10.46
N PHE A 68 7.96 4.35 11.27
CA PHE A 68 8.57 3.09 10.84
C PHE A 68 7.60 1.94 11.01
N GLU A 69 7.57 1.08 10.02
CA GLU A 69 7.02 -0.26 10.13
C GLU A 69 8.18 -1.20 10.45
N ILE A 70 8.08 -1.91 11.57
CA ILE A 70 9.22 -2.63 12.15
C ILE A 70 9.41 -4.04 11.58
N ASN A 71 8.54 -4.43 10.67
CA ASN A 71 8.55 -5.74 10.05
C ASN A 71 7.70 -5.74 8.78
N ASN A 72 8.06 -6.54 7.78
CA ASN A 72 7.24 -6.79 6.60
C ASN A 72 6.77 -8.24 6.60
N GLU A 73 5.46 -8.47 6.44
CA GLU A 73 4.84 -9.79 6.33
C GLU A 73 5.41 -10.83 7.31
N PRO A 74 5.37 -10.57 8.62
CA PRO A 74 5.97 -11.46 9.60
C PRO A 74 5.32 -12.86 9.56
N CYS A 75 6.14 -13.87 9.74
CA CYS A 75 5.69 -15.24 9.95
C CYS A 75 5.94 -15.63 11.41
N HIS A 76 4.90 -15.60 12.25
CA HIS A 76 5.00 -15.98 13.65
C HIS A 76 4.59 -17.45 13.85
N PRO A 77 5.54 -18.38 14.03
CA PRO A 77 5.22 -19.79 14.22
C PRO A 77 4.73 -20.13 15.63
N GLY A 78 4.95 -19.22 16.58
CA GLY A 78 4.74 -19.44 18.01
C GLY A 78 3.40 -18.93 18.53
N THR A 79 3.36 -18.74 19.84
CA THR A 79 2.19 -18.32 20.62
C THR A 79 2.06 -16.77 20.63
N VAL A 80 0.91 -16.29 21.11
CA VAL A 80 0.68 -14.85 21.40
C VAL A 80 1.75 -14.28 22.31
N ALA A 81 2.18 -15.04 23.35
CA ALA A 81 3.19 -14.60 24.32
C ALA A 81 4.58 -14.46 23.68
N GLU A 82 4.99 -15.41 22.86
CA GLU A 82 6.25 -15.36 22.13
C GLU A 82 6.27 -14.23 21.12
N THR A 83 5.20 -14.06 20.37
CA THR A 83 5.05 -12.94 19.42
C THR A 83 5.12 -11.58 20.14
N ARG A 84 4.44 -11.44 21.28
CA ARG A 84 4.51 -10.24 22.11
C ARG A 84 5.94 -9.97 22.59
N THR A 85 6.65 -11.01 22.99
CA THR A 85 8.06 -10.92 23.42
C THR A 85 8.94 -10.44 22.27
N TYR A 86 8.78 -11.01 21.07
CA TYR A 86 9.49 -10.58 19.87
C TYR A 86 9.25 -9.09 19.57
N ILE A 87 7.99 -8.67 19.51
CA ILE A 87 7.62 -7.27 19.23
C ILE A 87 8.25 -6.33 20.26
N ASN A 88 8.17 -6.67 21.56
CA ASN A 88 8.73 -5.85 22.64
C ASN A 88 10.26 -5.73 22.58
N LYS A 89 10.97 -6.78 22.15
CA LYS A 89 12.42 -6.70 21.89
C LYS A 89 12.75 -5.69 20.80
N ARG A 90 11.99 -5.72 19.69
CA ARG A 90 12.15 -4.76 18.59
C ARG A 90 11.88 -3.33 19.04
N LEU A 91 10.78 -3.10 19.76
CA LEU A 91 10.43 -1.79 20.32
C LEU A 91 11.51 -1.28 21.27
N SER A 92 12.07 -2.16 22.12
CA SER A 92 13.14 -1.83 23.05
C SER A 92 14.43 -1.43 22.31
N ALA A 93 14.78 -2.13 21.23
CA ALA A 93 15.91 -1.79 20.39
C ALA A 93 15.76 -0.38 19.77
N LEU A 94 14.59 -0.06 19.25
CA LEU A 94 14.28 1.27 18.70
C LEU A 94 14.29 2.38 19.75
N LYS A 95 13.81 2.08 20.96
CA LYS A 95 13.90 3.01 22.09
C LYS A 95 15.34 3.29 22.47
N ARG A 96 16.19 2.26 22.57
CA ARG A 96 17.64 2.42 22.81
C ARG A 96 18.34 3.19 21.69
N ALA A 97 17.84 3.11 20.47
CA ALA A 97 18.32 3.90 19.33
C ALA A 97 17.86 5.37 19.34
N ALA A 98 17.13 5.79 20.37
CA ALA A 98 16.53 7.12 20.52
C ALA A 98 15.53 7.48 19.38
N ASN A 99 14.84 6.49 18.82
CA ASN A 99 13.75 6.75 17.89
C ASN A 99 12.54 7.30 18.65
N ARG A 100 11.98 8.41 18.15
CA ARG A 100 10.77 9.05 18.68
C ARG A 100 9.58 9.00 17.70
N LYS A 101 9.82 8.52 16.49
CA LYS A 101 8.76 8.42 15.47
C LYS A 101 7.82 7.26 15.77
N PRO A 102 6.56 7.37 15.36
CA PRO A 102 5.57 6.29 15.48
C PRO A 102 6.08 4.98 14.91
N LEU A 103 5.74 3.90 15.58
CA LEU A 103 6.10 2.54 15.20
C LEU A 103 4.84 1.75 14.87
N CYS A 104 4.81 1.17 13.68
CA CYS A 104 3.73 0.33 13.20
C CYS A 104 4.19 -1.12 13.08
N TYR A 105 3.24 -2.03 13.20
CA TYR A 105 3.47 -3.46 13.03
C TYR A 105 2.56 -4.02 11.94
N ASN A 106 3.14 -4.82 11.05
CA ASN A 106 2.40 -5.41 9.94
C ASN A 106 1.54 -6.59 10.41
N VAL A 107 0.26 -6.52 10.07
CA VAL A 107 -0.75 -7.54 10.36
C VAL A 107 -1.03 -8.29 9.05
N SER A 108 -0.16 -9.24 8.70
CA SER A 108 -0.26 -9.95 7.43
C SER A 108 -0.92 -11.32 7.60
N HIS A 109 -0.13 -12.37 7.75
CA HIS A 109 -0.60 -13.74 7.56
C HIS A 109 -0.98 -14.47 8.86
N ASN A 110 -0.58 -13.99 10.03
CA ASN A 110 -0.67 -14.74 11.28
C ASN A 110 -1.86 -14.30 12.14
N GLN A 111 -3.05 -14.76 11.79
CA GLN A 111 -4.28 -14.39 12.49
C GLN A 111 -4.36 -14.94 13.92
N HIS A 112 -3.73 -16.10 14.22
CA HIS A 112 -3.78 -16.74 15.52
C HIS A 112 -3.02 -15.96 16.63
N VAL A 113 -2.13 -15.04 16.28
CA VAL A 113 -1.37 -14.22 17.24
C VAL A 113 -1.82 -12.75 17.27
N GLY A 114 -2.96 -12.42 16.68
CA GLY A 114 -3.48 -11.06 16.54
C GLY A 114 -3.50 -10.25 17.83
N GLU A 115 -3.81 -10.88 18.97
CA GLU A 115 -3.79 -10.21 20.28
C GLU A 115 -2.43 -9.57 20.59
N ALA A 116 -1.32 -10.19 20.20
CA ALA A 116 0.01 -9.66 20.45
C ALA A 116 0.21 -8.29 19.80
N TYR A 117 -0.37 -8.04 18.62
CA TYR A 117 -0.24 -6.77 17.91
C TYR A 117 -0.90 -5.61 18.67
N TYR A 118 -2.02 -5.89 19.34
CA TYR A 118 -2.82 -4.87 20.02
C TYR A 118 -2.46 -4.69 21.49
N ASP A 119 -1.81 -5.69 22.10
CA ASP A 119 -1.33 -5.65 23.49
C ASP A 119 0.04 -5.01 23.68
N THR A 120 0.74 -4.67 22.58
CA THR A 120 2.07 -4.06 22.62
C THR A 120 2.00 -2.54 22.46
N ALA A 121 3.13 -1.86 22.66
CA ALA A 121 3.23 -0.39 22.58
C ALA A 121 3.43 0.14 21.14
N VAL A 122 3.15 -0.64 20.09
CA VAL A 122 3.09 -0.10 18.73
C VAL A 122 1.96 0.93 18.62
N GLN A 123 2.17 2.00 17.86
CA GLN A 123 1.18 3.06 17.70
C GLN A 123 0.21 2.79 16.54
N GLY A 124 0.58 1.94 15.61
CA GLY A 124 -0.26 1.57 14.47
C GLY A 124 -0.09 0.13 14.03
N THR A 125 -1.06 -0.32 13.26
CA THR A 125 -1.03 -1.59 12.54
C THR A 125 -1.17 -1.34 11.06
N THR A 126 -0.45 -2.10 10.26
CA THR A 126 -0.42 -1.98 8.80
C THR A 126 -0.99 -3.23 8.16
N TYR A 127 -1.68 -3.04 7.05
CA TYR A 127 -2.45 -4.05 6.36
C TYR A 127 -2.11 -4.06 4.88
N GLN A 128 -2.39 -5.17 4.21
CA GLN A 128 -2.26 -5.32 2.78
C GLN A 128 -3.57 -5.83 2.17
N TRP A 129 -3.81 -5.50 0.89
CA TRP A 129 -4.99 -6.01 0.20
C TRP A 129 -4.80 -6.09 -1.31
N TYR A 130 -5.03 -7.28 -1.84
CA TYR A 130 -5.05 -7.58 -3.27
C TYR A 130 -6.42 -8.18 -3.65
N PRO A 131 -7.45 -7.33 -3.80
CA PRO A 131 -8.84 -7.79 -3.87
C PRO A 131 -9.18 -8.60 -5.11
N VAL A 132 -8.40 -8.47 -6.18
CA VAL A 132 -8.64 -9.18 -7.46
C VAL A 132 -7.75 -10.41 -7.61
N GLY A 133 -6.67 -10.49 -6.84
CA GLY A 133 -5.61 -11.49 -6.92
C GLY A 133 -4.25 -10.81 -7.01
N LEU A 134 -3.17 -11.59 -7.03
CA LEU A 134 -1.81 -11.06 -7.00
C LEU A 134 -0.87 -11.70 -8.03
N VAL A 135 -0.97 -12.99 -8.25
CA VAL A 135 0.00 -13.76 -9.04
C VAL A 135 -0.67 -14.76 -9.99
N SER A 136 -1.72 -14.34 -10.66
CA SER A 136 -2.43 -15.22 -11.61
C SER A 136 -1.62 -15.55 -12.88
N GLY A 137 -0.58 -14.75 -13.18
CA GLY A 137 0.21 -14.87 -14.40
C GLY A 137 -0.52 -14.40 -15.66
N HIS A 138 -1.71 -13.85 -15.53
CA HIS A 138 -2.51 -13.32 -16.63
C HIS A 138 -3.45 -12.20 -16.18
N ALA A 139 -3.84 -11.31 -17.08
CA ALA A 139 -4.82 -10.27 -16.81
C ALA A 139 -6.23 -10.86 -16.70
N ARG A 140 -6.83 -10.75 -15.54
CA ARG A 140 -8.22 -11.14 -15.27
C ARG A 140 -9.19 -10.10 -15.84
N LYS A 141 -10.33 -10.58 -16.34
CA LYS A 141 -11.37 -9.72 -16.95
C LYS A 141 -12.69 -9.87 -16.18
N GLY A 142 -13.43 -8.80 -16.10
CA GLY A 142 -14.74 -8.77 -15.47
C GLY A 142 -14.99 -7.51 -14.63
N ASN A 143 -16.19 -7.39 -14.09
CA ASN A 143 -16.51 -6.33 -13.15
C ASN A 143 -16.02 -6.70 -11.75
N PHE A 144 -14.97 -6.02 -11.29
CA PHE A 144 -14.39 -6.25 -9.96
C PHE A 144 -14.83 -5.19 -8.93
N LEU A 145 -15.75 -4.28 -9.24
CA LEU A 145 -16.28 -3.35 -8.25
C LEU A 145 -16.86 -4.06 -7.01
N PRO A 146 -17.58 -5.19 -7.14
CA PRO A 146 -18.04 -5.94 -5.98
C PRO A 146 -16.89 -6.50 -5.11
N ALA A 147 -15.73 -6.80 -5.70
CA ALA A 147 -14.57 -7.31 -4.96
C ALA A 147 -13.88 -6.24 -4.11
N VAL A 148 -14.10 -4.96 -4.43
CA VAL A 148 -13.52 -3.82 -3.69
C VAL A 148 -14.57 -3.04 -2.90
N ASP A 149 -15.78 -3.57 -2.78
CA ASP A 149 -16.90 -2.88 -2.14
C ASP A 149 -16.73 -2.76 -0.63
N ARG A 150 -16.14 -3.77 -0.01
CA ARG A 150 -15.94 -3.85 1.43
C ARG A 150 -14.57 -4.44 1.78
N TYR A 151 -13.92 -3.84 2.76
CA TYR A 151 -12.73 -4.40 3.38
C TYR A 151 -13.02 -4.79 4.83
N ASP A 152 -13.05 -6.09 5.09
CA ASP A 152 -13.21 -6.63 6.43
C ASP A 152 -11.86 -6.58 7.15
N ILE A 153 -11.73 -5.61 8.07
CA ILE A 153 -10.46 -5.38 8.77
C ILE A 153 -10.20 -6.54 9.73
N PRO A 154 -9.10 -7.29 9.57
CA PRO A 154 -8.73 -8.32 10.53
C PRO A 154 -8.60 -7.77 11.94
N PHE A 155 -9.07 -8.53 12.95
CA PHE A 155 -8.93 -8.19 14.37
C PHE A 155 -9.70 -6.96 14.84
N SER A 156 -10.65 -6.44 14.06
CA SER A 156 -11.44 -5.26 14.42
C SER A 156 -12.23 -5.40 15.75
N ASN A 157 -12.44 -6.65 16.19
CA ASN A 157 -13.11 -7.00 17.45
C ASN A 157 -12.15 -7.10 18.64
N LEU A 158 -10.81 -7.04 18.44
CA LEU A 158 -9.86 -7.20 19.53
C LEU A 158 -9.76 -5.94 20.41
N LYS A 159 -9.54 -6.18 21.71
CA LYS A 159 -9.25 -5.11 22.65
C LYS A 159 -8.01 -4.32 22.24
N GLY A 160 -8.11 -3.02 22.16
CA GLY A 160 -7.00 -2.15 21.73
C GLY A 160 -7.00 -1.77 20.26
N PHE A 161 -7.78 -2.45 19.41
CA PHE A 161 -7.88 -2.13 17.98
C PHE A 161 -8.12 -0.63 17.72
N ASN A 162 -9.11 -0.04 18.39
CA ASN A 162 -9.47 1.37 18.19
C ASN A 162 -8.46 2.37 18.75
N LYS A 163 -7.43 1.90 19.47
CA LYS A 163 -6.34 2.73 20.00
C LYS A 163 -5.12 2.79 19.06
N LYS A 164 -5.14 2.04 17.98
CA LYS A 164 -4.04 1.98 17.01
C LYS A 164 -4.40 2.76 15.74
N ALA A 165 -3.41 3.42 15.16
CA ALA A 165 -3.54 3.93 13.80
C ALA A 165 -3.69 2.75 12.82
N ARG A 166 -4.50 2.94 11.78
CA ARG A 166 -4.71 1.94 10.72
C ARG A 166 -4.14 2.46 9.42
N LEU A 167 -3.18 1.71 8.87
CA LEU A 167 -2.51 2.06 7.64
C LEU A 167 -2.59 0.88 6.67
N VAL A 168 -2.80 1.17 5.41
CA VAL A 168 -2.54 0.21 4.33
C VAL A 168 -1.14 0.50 3.84
N TYR A 169 -0.20 -0.44 4.06
CA TYR A 169 1.18 -0.26 3.61
C TYR A 169 1.37 -0.75 2.19
N GLU A 170 0.47 -1.63 1.73
CA GLU A 170 0.58 -2.31 0.45
C GLU A 170 -0.81 -2.68 -0.07
N PHE A 171 -1.21 -2.13 -1.21
CA PHE A 171 -2.37 -2.60 -1.94
C PHE A 171 -2.16 -2.44 -3.44
N ASP A 172 -2.74 -3.33 -4.20
CA ASP A 172 -2.97 -3.14 -5.62
C ASP A 172 -4.20 -3.93 -6.06
N PRO A 173 -5.06 -3.40 -6.91
CA PRO A 173 -5.98 -4.20 -7.70
C PRO A 173 -5.21 -4.92 -8.82
N ALA A 174 -4.27 -5.80 -8.43
CA ALA A 174 -3.40 -6.56 -9.30
C ALA A 174 -4.18 -7.57 -10.17
N ASP A 175 -3.49 -8.27 -11.03
CA ASP A 175 -4.05 -9.26 -11.95
C ASP A 175 -5.09 -8.71 -12.92
N ASN A 176 -5.13 -7.39 -13.14
CA ASN A 176 -5.97 -6.76 -14.16
C ASN A 176 -5.35 -5.46 -14.70
N LEU A 177 -5.91 -4.93 -15.78
CA LEU A 177 -5.44 -3.70 -16.43
C LEU A 177 -6.41 -2.52 -16.27
N TYR A 178 -7.45 -2.68 -15.45
CA TYR A 178 -8.47 -1.65 -15.28
C TYR A 178 -8.01 -0.49 -14.42
N SER A 179 -8.38 0.71 -14.82
CA SER A 179 -8.03 1.96 -14.14
C SER A 179 -9.01 2.33 -13.02
N TYR A 180 -10.28 1.90 -13.10
CA TYR A 180 -11.33 2.29 -12.17
C TYR A 180 -11.19 1.72 -10.76
N LEU A 181 -10.37 0.69 -10.59
CA LEU A 181 -10.25 -0.01 -9.31
C LEU A 181 -9.45 0.75 -8.25
N TYR A 182 -8.49 1.61 -8.63
CA TYR A 182 -7.71 2.37 -7.66
C TYR A 182 -8.56 3.30 -6.80
N PRO A 183 -9.34 4.24 -7.39
CA PRO A 183 -10.19 5.11 -6.57
C PRO A 183 -11.31 4.35 -5.86
N ALA A 184 -11.83 3.28 -6.47
CA ALA A 184 -12.82 2.43 -5.84
C ALA A 184 -12.27 1.75 -4.57
N THR A 185 -11.07 1.17 -4.63
CA THR A 185 -10.41 0.53 -3.49
C THR A 185 -10.07 1.53 -2.38
N VAL A 186 -9.55 2.71 -2.75
CA VAL A 186 -9.21 3.77 -1.79
C VAL A 186 -10.45 4.32 -1.11
N ARG A 187 -11.57 4.48 -1.81
CA ARG A 187 -12.87 4.80 -1.20
C ARG A 187 -13.21 3.81 -0.09
N THR A 188 -13.06 2.53 -0.36
CA THR A 188 -13.34 1.46 0.61
C THR A 188 -12.42 1.52 1.84
N PHE A 189 -11.13 1.78 1.65
CA PHE A 189 -10.22 2.00 2.78
C PHE A 189 -10.61 3.22 3.62
N ARG A 190 -11.01 4.33 2.98
CA ARG A 190 -11.50 5.51 3.71
C ARG A 190 -12.76 5.18 4.50
N SER A 191 -13.71 4.49 3.92
CA SER A 191 -14.93 4.02 4.60
C SER A 191 -14.61 3.09 5.77
N ALA A 192 -13.60 2.24 5.65
CA ALA A 192 -13.10 1.38 6.74
C ALA A 192 -12.25 2.14 7.79
N GLY A 193 -12.03 3.45 7.62
CA GLY A 193 -11.37 4.32 8.57
C GLY A 193 -9.85 4.32 8.54
N PHE A 194 -9.22 3.93 7.44
CA PHE A 194 -7.77 3.99 7.26
C PHE A 194 -7.27 5.42 7.13
N GLN A 195 -6.08 5.68 7.71
CA GLN A 195 -5.45 7.00 7.78
C GLN A 195 -4.41 7.21 6.69
N TRP A 196 -3.70 6.16 6.32
CA TRP A 196 -2.62 6.16 5.34
C TRP A 196 -2.80 4.98 4.40
N ILE A 197 -2.58 5.21 3.10
CA ILE A 197 -2.81 4.21 2.07
C ILE A 197 -1.65 4.29 1.07
N THR A 198 -0.89 3.20 0.93
CA THR A 198 0.25 3.10 0.02
C THR A 198 -0.02 2.03 -1.02
N GLN A 199 0.12 2.39 -2.29
CA GLN A 199 0.02 1.44 -3.40
C GLN A 199 1.35 0.67 -3.55
N PHE A 200 1.25 -0.59 -3.94
CA PHE A 200 2.38 -1.45 -4.30
C PHE A 200 2.17 -2.05 -5.71
N ALA A 201 3.03 -1.82 -6.68
CA ALA A 201 4.17 -0.94 -6.65
C ALA A 201 4.21 -0.11 -7.95
N TYR A 202 4.82 1.06 -7.90
CA TYR A 202 5.08 1.85 -9.10
C TYR A 202 6.46 1.52 -9.66
N ASP A 203 6.50 1.20 -10.96
CA ASP A 203 7.75 0.87 -11.64
C ASP A 203 8.42 2.12 -12.21
N PRO A 204 9.68 2.44 -11.85
CA PRO A 204 10.45 3.45 -12.54
C PRO A 204 10.55 3.16 -14.04
N ILE A 205 10.53 4.19 -14.88
CA ILE A 205 10.46 4.04 -16.35
C ILE A 205 11.61 3.21 -16.89
N ASP A 206 12.81 3.38 -16.38
CA ASP A 206 14.01 2.68 -16.80
C ASP A 206 14.03 1.19 -16.41
N MET A 207 13.26 0.80 -15.41
CA MET A 207 13.13 -0.58 -14.92
C MET A 207 11.85 -1.26 -15.40
N ALA A 208 10.86 -0.50 -15.83
CA ALA A 208 9.52 -1.01 -16.11
C ALA A 208 9.48 -2.14 -17.14
N ALA A 209 10.34 -2.10 -18.17
CA ALA A 209 10.44 -3.15 -19.18
C ALA A 209 11.01 -4.48 -18.65
N TYR A 210 11.65 -4.46 -17.49
CA TYR A 210 12.31 -5.62 -16.88
C TYR A 210 11.54 -6.17 -15.68
N ASN A 211 10.49 -5.50 -15.24
CA ASN A 211 9.64 -6.00 -14.16
C ASN A 211 8.78 -7.14 -14.69
N THR A 212 9.22 -8.36 -14.43
CA THR A 212 8.57 -9.59 -14.90
C THR A 212 8.00 -10.43 -13.76
N GLU A 213 8.23 -10.04 -12.52
CA GLU A 213 7.83 -10.85 -11.37
C GLU A 213 6.31 -10.85 -11.18
N TYR A 214 5.69 -9.68 -11.35
CA TYR A 214 4.24 -9.50 -11.22
C TYR A 214 3.70 -8.75 -12.42
N GLN A 215 3.61 -9.40 -13.57
CA GLN A 215 3.22 -8.76 -14.84
C GLN A 215 1.91 -8.00 -14.77
N THR A 216 0.95 -8.48 -13.99
CA THR A 216 -0.35 -7.84 -13.82
C THR A 216 -0.41 -6.85 -12.65
N HIS A 217 0.65 -6.77 -11.86
CA HIS A 217 0.89 -5.80 -10.79
C HIS A 217 1.58 -4.52 -11.30
N TYR A 218 1.72 -4.43 -12.56
CA TYR A 218 2.48 -3.44 -13.27
C TYR A 218 1.78 -2.08 -13.30
N LEU A 219 2.45 -1.05 -12.79
CA LEU A 219 1.99 0.33 -12.81
C LEU A 219 3.12 1.27 -13.21
N ASN A 220 2.94 1.95 -14.33
CA ASN A 220 3.91 2.91 -14.84
C ASN A 220 3.22 3.94 -15.74
N VAL A 221 3.63 5.21 -15.68
CA VAL A 221 3.03 6.28 -16.47
C VAL A 221 3.23 6.10 -17.99
N ALA A 222 4.30 5.42 -18.41
CA ALA A 222 4.59 5.22 -19.83
C ALA A 222 3.86 4.01 -20.42
N TYR A 223 3.72 2.91 -19.66
CA TYR A 223 3.18 1.65 -20.16
C TYR A 223 1.74 1.39 -19.74
N THR A 224 1.32 1.95 -18.62
CA THR A 224 -0.06 1.85 -18.12
C THR A 224 -0.59 3.22 -17.67
N PRO A 225 -0.65 4.21 -18.58
CA PRO A 225 -1.00 5.59 -18.24
C PRO A 225 -2.41 5.70 -17.63
N ASN A 226 -3.36 4.90 -18.10
CA ASN A 226 -4.70 4.83 -17.53
C ASN A 226 -4.70 4.40 -16.04
N LYS A 227 -3.90 3.38 -15.68
CA LYS A 227 -3.74 2.96 -14.29
C LYS A 227 -3.05 4.04 -13.46
N ALA A 228 -2.03 4.72 -14.02
CA ALA A 228 -1.35 5.82 -13.35
C ALA A 228 -2.31 7.00 -13.07
N LEU A 229 -3.16 7.35 -14.03
CA LEU A 229 -4.25 8.32 -13.84
C LEU A 229 -5.25 7.85 -12.79
N GLY A 230 -5.65 6.58 -12.82
CA GLY A 230 -6.49 5.97 -11.79
C GLY A 230 -5.90 6.11 -10.39
N LEU A 231 -4.59 5.88 -10.22
CA LEU A 231 -3.89 6.08 -8.95
C LEU A 231 -3.83 7.56 -8.54
N MET A 232 -3.60 8.47 -9.48
CA MET A 232 -3.64 9.91 -9.21
C MET A 232 -5.02 10.35 -8.70
N ILE A 233 -6.09 9.86 -9.30
CA ILE A 233 -7.48 10.09 -8.84
C ILE A 233 -7.69 9.46 -7.46
N ALA A 234 -7.16 8.26 -7.21
CA ALA A 234 -7.23 7.61 -5.91
C ALA A 234 -6.54 8.42 -4.80
N ALA A 235 -5.45 9.12 -5.11
CA ALA A 235 -4.80 10.03 -4.16
C ALA A 235 -5.72 11.20 -3.76
N GLU A 236 -6.49 11.74 -4.71
CA GLU A 236 -7.52 12.76 -4.41
C GLU A 236 -8.67 12.17 -3.56
N VAL A 237 -9.09 10.93 -3.84
CA VAL A 237 -10.07 10.22 -2.99
C VAL A 237 -9.57 10.11 -1.55
N ALA A 238 -8.29 9.71 -1.36
CA ALA A 238 -7.70 9.59 -0.03
C ALA A 238 -7.72 10.91 0.77
N GLN A 239 -7.62 12.05 0.08
CA GLN A 239 -7.62 13.38 0.68
C GLN A 239 -9.04 13.93 0.93
N LYS A 240 -9.95 13.72 -0.02
CA LYS A 240 -11.28 14.37 -0.04
C LYS A 240 -12.37 13.55 0.63
N VAL A 241 -12.25 12.22 0.63
CA VAL A 241 -13.23 11.35 1.29
C VAL A 241 -12.94 11.26 2.79
N GLY A 242 -13.94 11.53 3.61
CA GLY A 242 -13.85 11.47 5.07
C GLY A 242 -13.59 10.04 5.58
N ARG A 243 -12.86 9.92 6.70
CA ARG A 243 -12.68 8.63 7.37
C ARG A 243 -14.02 8.14 7.94
N GLY A 244 -14.40 6.91 7.58
CA GLY A 244 -15.67 6.32 7.98
C GLY A 244 -16.87 6.77 7.15
N GLU A 245 -16.66 7.61 6.14
CA GLU A 245 -17.73 8.01 5.21
C GLU A 245 -18.14 6.81 4.35
N SER A 246 -19.44 6.53 4.29
CA SER A 246 -20.00 5.39 3.57
C SER A 246 -20.82 5.85 2.37
N PHE A 247 -20.66 5.16 1.25
CA PHE A 247 -21.37 5.42 0.00
C PHE A 247 -22.25 4.24 -0.48
N GLY A 248 -22.36 3.20 0.34
CA GLY A 248 -23.01 1.95 -0.07
C GLY A 248 -22.16 1.11 -1.03
N GLY A 249 -22.78 0.12 -1.66
CA GLY A 249 -22.13 -0.80 -2.58
C GLY A 249 -21.84 -0.21 -3.96
N TYR A 250 -21.05 -0.92 -4.77
CA TYR A 250 -20.71 -0.51 -6.13
C TYR A 250 -21.66 -1.10 -7.17
N PRO A 251 -22.46 -0.30 -7.85
CA PRO A 251 -23.05 -0.66 -9.15
C PRO A 251 -21.98 -0.65 -10.25
N ALA A 252 -22.37 -1.01 -11.48
CA ALA A 252 -21.46 -1.00 -12.64
C ALA A 252 -20.93 0.41 -12.97
N ASP A 253 -21.64 1.45 -12.61
CA ASP A 253 -21.24 2.85 -12.73
C ASP A 253 -21.63 3.59 -11.44
N THR A 254 -20.66 4.23 -10.80
CA THR A 254 -20.84 4.81 -9.47
C THR A 254 -20.27 6.22 -9.37
N LEU A 255 -21.12 7.15 -8.89
CA LEU A 255 -20.74 8.50 -8.48
C LEU A 255 -20.63 8.57 -6.96
N PHE A 256 -19.58 9.21 -6.46
CA PHE A 256 -19.42 9.53 -5.03
C PHE A 256 -18.64 10.83 -4.88
N ASN A 257 -19.18 11.80 -4.17
CA ASN A 257 -18.67 13.16 -4.10
C ASN A 257 -18.40 13.74 -5.51
N ASP A 258 -17.17 14.14 -5.81
CA ASP A 258 -16.71 14.66 -7.10
C ASP A 258 -16.10 13.56 -7.99
N PHE A 259 -16.23 12.31 -7.60
CA PHE A 259 -15.61 11.17 -8.26
C PHE A 259 -16.63 10.30 -8.98
N ARG A 260 -16.17 9.66 -10.04
CA ARG A 260 -16.92 8.64 -10.77
C ARG A 260 -16.02 7.45 -11.08
N VAL A 261 -16.56 6.23 -10.93
CA VAL A 261 -15.93 4.99 -11.37
C VAL A 261 -16.90 4.20 -12.24
N SER A 262 -16.45 3.72 -13.40
CA SER A 262 -17.28 2.95 -14.33
C SER A 262 -16.52 1.72 -14.82
N TYR A 263 -17.08 0.54 -14.56
CA TYR A 263 -16.59 -0.71 -15.14
C TYR A 263 -16.82 -0.73 -16.67
N VAL A 264 -18.00 -0.30 -17.12
CA VAL A 264 -18.40 -0.36 -18.53
C VAL A 264 -17.49 0.47 -19.43
N GLN A 265 -16.98 1.58 -18.91
CA GLN A 265 -16.08 2.51 -19.63
C GLN A 265 -14.62 2.33 -19.28
N ASP A 266 -14.28 1.44 -18.36
CA ASP A 266 -12.97 1.36 -17.72
C ASP A 266 -12.47 2.75 -17.29
N LEU A 267 -13.28 3.48 -16.54
CA LEU A 267 -13.07 4.89 -16.28
C LEU A 267 -13.08 5.20 -14.80
N SER A 268 -12.13 6.01 -14.38
CA SER A 268 -12.20 6.81 -13.18
C SER A 268 -12.08 8.29 -13.50
N GLU A 269 -12.86 9.12 -12.83
CA GLU A 269 -12.88 10.57 -13.01
C GLU A 269 -12.87 11.29 -11.67
N LEU A 270 -12.21 12.44 -11.66
CA LEU A 270 -12.39 13.54 -10.70
C LEU A 270 -12.89 14.76 -11.45
N ASN A 271 -13.99 15.37 -10.98
CA ASN A 271 -14.55 16.59 -11.55
C ASN A 271 -15.06 17.50 -10.43
N ASP A 272 -14.16 18.28 -9.83
CA ASP A 272 -14.47 19.12 -8.65
C ASP A 272 -14.69 20.62 -8.98
N GLY A 273 -14.61 20.96 -10.26
CA GLY A 273 -14.71 22.33 -10.76
C GLY A 273 -13.37 23.07 -10.89
N GLU A 274 -12.32 22.62 -10.22
CA GLU A 274 -10.96 23.14 -10.38
C GLU A 274 -10.02 22.13 -11.03
N LYS A 275 -10.28 20.83 -10.82
CA LYS A 275 -9.55 19.72 -11.41
C LYS A 275 -10.51 18.84 -12.23
N PHE A 276 -10.04 18.45 -13.39
CA PHE A 276 -10.72 17.49 -14.23
C PHE A 276 -9.74 16.40 -14.66
N TYR A 277 -9.81 15.24 -14.00
CA TYR A 277 -8.94 14.10 -14.26
C TYR A 277 -9.77 12.92 -14.76
N TYR A 278 -9.26 12.19 -15.76
CA TYR A 278 -9.95 11.02 -16.32
C TYR A 278 -8.93 9.97 -16.79
N SER A 279 -9.18 8.73 -16.46
CA SER A 279 -8.27 7.61 -16.74
C SER A 279 -8.48 6.98 -18.12
N ASN A 280 -9.54 7.33 -18.83
CA ASN A 280 -9.83 6.88 -20.19
C ASN A 280 -10.75 7.92 -20.88
N THR A 281 -10.96 7.76 -22.20
CA THR A 281 -11.86 8.66 -22.96
C THR A 281 -13.22 8.83 -22.27
N THR A 282 -13.64 10.07 -22.09
CA THR A 282 -14.91 10.42 -21.43
C THR A 282 -15.71 11.43 -22.23
N GLN A 283 -17.04 11.45 -22.02
CA GLN A 283 -17.96 12.46 -22.51
C GLN A 283 -18.43 13.42 -21.41
N THR A 284 -17.90 13.27 -20.19
CA THR A 284 -18.24 14.14 -19.06
C THR A 284 -17.74 15.56 -19.33
N LEU A 285 -18.60 16.55 -19.18
CA LEU A 285 -18.21 17.95 -19.20
C LEU A 285 -17.64 18.36 -17.83
N PRO A 286 -16.54 19.14 -17.80
CA PRO A 286 -16.11 19.78 -16.56
C PRO A 286 -17.23 20.59 -15.93
N LYS A 287 -17.34 20.56 -14.59
CA LYS A 287 -18.36 21.33 -13.86
C LYS A 287 -18.29 22.83 -14.11
N ASP A 288 -17.06 23.36 -14.24
CA ASP A 288 -16.84 24.77 -14.54
C ASP A 288 -15.51 24.93 -15.30
N VAL A 289 -15.60 25.09 -16.61
CA VAL A 289 -14.44 25.25 -17.48
C VAL A 289 -13.65 26.53 -17.15
N SER A 290 -14.33 27.59 -16.67
CA SER A 290 -13.69 28.87 -16.37
C SER A 290 -12.82 28.83 -15.10
N ARG A 291 -13.05 27.87 -14.23
CA ARG A 291 -12.32 27.68 -12.98
C ARG A 291 -11.26 26.59 -13.02
N LEU A 292 -11.17 25.85 -14.12
CA LEU A 292 -10.22 24.76 -14.25
C LEU A 292 -8.78 25.27 -14.08
N ARG A 293 -8.08 24.62 -13.17
CA ARG A 293 -6.64 24.85 -12.89
C ARG A 293 -5.76 23.69 -13.33
N ALA A 294 -6.34 22.49 -13.43
CA ALA A 294 -5.61 21.30 -13.83
C ALA A 294 -6.50 20.34 -14.61
N ILE A 295 -5.98 19.85 -15.73
CA ILE A 295 -6.56 18.76 -16.51
C ILE A 295 -5.49 17.69 -16.67
N ALA A 296 -5.85 16.43 -16.42
CA ALA A 296 -5.01 15.28 -16.71
C ALA A 296 -5.87 14.12 -17.21
N GLY A 297 -5.49 13.52 -18.32
CA GLY A 297 -6.31 12.47 -18.91
C GLY A 297 -5.52 11.50 -19.77
N CYS A 298 -6.07 10.30 -19.89
CA CYS A 298 -5.71 9.33 -20.89
C CYS A 298 -6.88 9.21 -21.89
N GLY A 299 -6.61 9.48 -23.18
CA GLY A 299 -7.65 9.57 -24.21
C GLY A 299 -8.28 10.97 -24.33
N SER A 300 -9.48 11.05 -24.88
CA SER A 300 -10.16 12.30 -25.20
C SER A 300 -11.27 12.67 -24.21
N SER A 301 -11.57 13.97 -24.13
CA SER A 301 -12.69 14.51 -23.39
C SER A 301 -13.32 15.65 -24.20
N PRO A 302 -14.47 16.23 -23.78
CA PRO A 302 -15.07 17.37 -24.47
C PRO A 302 -14.20 18.63 -24.54
N VAL A 303 -13.18 18.74 -23.68
CA VAL A 303 -12.28 19.92 -23.62
C VAL A 303 -10.86 19.62 -24.10
N VAL A 304 -10.49 18.37 -24.26
CA VAL A 304 -9.18 17.93 -24.76
C VAL A 304 -9.39 16.82 -25.78
N ARG A 305 -8.99 17.05 -27.02
CA ARG A 305 -8.99 16.01 -28.06
C ARG A 305 -7.61 15.38 -28.13
N TYR A 306 -7.55 14.08 -28.00
CA TYR A 306 -6.36 13.28 -28.21
C TYR A 306 -6.44 12.55 -29.56
N GLU A 307 -5.43 12.71 -30.39
CA GLU A 307 -5.27 12.01 -31.65
C GLU A 307 -3.92 11.28 -31.61
N GLY A 308 -3.94 10.00 -31.42
CA GLY A 308 -2.72 9.16 -31.35
C GLY A 308 -3.06 7.68 -31.31
N THR A 309 -2.03 6.87 -31.56
CA THR A 309 -2.13 5.40 -31.57
C THR A 309 -1.62 4.75 -30.27
N GLY A 310 -1.12 5.56 -29.33
CA GLY A 310 -0.64 5.12 -28.03
C GLY A 310 -1.71 5.27 -26.93
N ALA A 311 -1.56 4.50 -25.85
CA ALA A 311 -2.34 4.65 -24.65
C ALA A 311 -1.81 5.83 -23.82
#